data_b75615d183476199b07713dbceebb5d8
#
_entry.id   b75615d183476199b07713dbceebb5d8
#
_cell.length_a   1.000
_cell.length_b   1.000
_cell.length_c   1.000
_cell.angle_alpha   90.00
_cell.angle_beta   90.00
_cell.angle_gamma   90.00
#
_symmetry.space_group_name_H-M   'P 1'
#
loop_
_entity.id
_entity.type
_entity.pdbx_description
1 polymer ?
#
loop_
_entity_poly.entity_id
_entity_poly.type
_entity_poly.pdbx_seq_one_letter_code
_entity_poly.pdbx_strand_id
1 'polypeptide(L)'
;MFVTNRHGHAQRLDELHRARGRCEQRIRDFKDCGLGKLPHKAFAMNQAWAYSAMLAMNLITWSGLITAATPPPSTTSRQRWWVWEPKTLRVRMLSVAGVVVRHARRLSIRFDGAATHRELLEHGLSRLRSTA
;
A
#
# COMPACT_ATOMS: atom_id res chain seq x y z
N MET A 1 14.21 27.67 -0.34
CA MET A 1 13.37 28.88 -0.31
C MET A 1 12.03 28.53 -0.92
N PHE A 2 10.90 28.84 -0.29
CA PHE A 2 9.55 28.65 -0.83
C PHE A 2 8.74 29.93 -0.72
N VAL A 3 7.75 30.10 -1.58
CA VAL A 3 6.84 31.25 -1.57
C VAL A 3 5.47 30.79 -1.09
N THR A 4 4.85 31.54 -0.20
CA THR A 4 3.52 31.23 0.35
C THR A 4 2.71 32.51 0.51
N ASN A 5 1.40 32.37 0.33
CA ASN A 5 0.41 33.43 0.61
C ASN A 5 -0.14 33.35 2.06
N ARG A 6 0.38 32.44 2.89
CA ARG A 6 0.00 32.32 4.28
C ARG A 6 0.79 33.30 5.16
N HIS A 7 0.11 33.87 6.16
CA HIS A 7 0.74 34.69 7.16
C HIS A 7 1.17 33.85 8.37
N GLY A 8 2.32 34.21 8.98
CA GLY A 8 2.83 33.55 10.17
C GLY A 8 4.35 33.53 10.26
N HIS A 9 4.86 32.99 11.35
CA HIS A 9 6.30 32.85 11.57
C HIS A 9 6.94 31.91 10.53
N ALA A 10 8.09 32.27 10.01
CA ALA A 10 8.80 31.52 8.97
C ALA A 10 9.03 30.05 9.34
N GLN A 11 9.40 29.77 10.59
CA GLN A 11 9.60 28.41 11.08
C GLN A 11 8.33 27.56 10.98
N ARG A 12 7.18 28.08 11.41
CA ARG A 12 5.90 27.38 11.32
C ARG A 12 5.44 27.17 9.88
N LEU A 13 5.71 28.13 9.02
CA LEU A 13 5.41 28.03 7.59
C LEU A 13 6.30 26.95 6.92
N ASP A 14 7.56 26.85 7.32
CA ASP A 14 8.48 25.80 6.84
C ASP A 14 8.02 24.40 7.30
N GLU A 15 7.63 24.24 8.56
CA GLU A 15 7.07 22.98 9.08
C GLU A 15 5.81 22.54 8.32
N LEU A 16 4.89 23.48 8.06
CA LEU A 16 3.69 23.23 7.27
C LEU A 16 4.03 22.88 5.82
N HIS A 17 5.06 23.49 5.25
CA HIS A 17 5.53 23.16 3.91
C HIS A 17 6.16 21.76 3.85
N ARG A 18 6.98 21.42 4.82
CA ARG A 18 7.59 20.08 4.94
C ARG A 18 6.53 18.97 5.12
N ALA A 19 5.44 19.26 5.81
CA ALA A 19 4.32 18.31 5.94
C ALA A 19 3.65 17.96 4.61
N ARG A 20 3.83 18.78 3.55
CA ARG A 20 3.40 18.49 2.18
C ARG A 20 4.20 17.39 1.49
N GLY A 21 5.39 17.04 1.98
CA GLY A 21 6.20 15.93 1.43
C GLY A 21 5.43 14.61 1.34
N ARG A 22 4.37 14.44 2.16
CA ARG A 22 3.45 13.31 2.04
C ARG A 22 2.66 13.30 0.73
N CYS A 23 2.36 14.46 0.15
CA CYS A 23 1.67 14.53 -1.14
C CYS A 23 2.57 14.05 -2.28
N GLU A 24 3.85 14.42 -2.25
CA GLU A 24 4.84 13.96 -3.23
C GLU A 24 5.04 12.44 -3.15
N GLN A 25 5.11 11.90 -1.92
CA GLN A 25 5.16 10.47 -1.71
C GLN A 25 3.91 9.79 -2.29
N ARG A 26 2.71 10.32 -2.04
CA ARG A 26 1.46 9.78 -2.61
C ARG A 26 1.44 9.79 -4.13
N ILE A 27 1.93 10.86 -4.76
CA ILE A 27 2.04 10.93 -6.23
C ILE A 27 2.99 9.84 -6.75
N ARG A 28 4.11 9.61 -6.06
CA ARG A 28 5.05 8.53 -6.39
C ARG A 28 4.38 7.17 -6.27
N ASP A 29 3.69 6.92 -5.15
CA ASP A 29 2.97 5.67 -4.89
C ASP A 29 1.91 5.41 -5.97
N PHE A 30 1.18 6.45 -6.43
CA PHE A 30 0.25 6.35 -7.54
C PHE A 30 0.93 5.94 -8.85
N LYS A 31 2.08 6.53 -9.15
CA LYS A 31 2.87 6.15 -10.34
C LYS A 31 3.30 4.69 -10.26
N ASP A 32 3.70 4.22 -9.08
CA ASP A 32 4.09 2.84 -8.83
C ASP A 32 2.91 1.85 -8.90
N CYS A 33 1.68 2.33 -8.60
CA CYS A 33 0.44 1.56 -8.81
C CYS A 33 -0.01 1.50 -10.27
N GLY A 34 0.69 2.13 -11.19
CA GLY A 34 0.42 2.04 -12.63
C GLY A 34 0.12 3.35 -13.35
N LEU A 35 -0.01 4.48 -12.63
CA LEU A 35 -0.26 5.80 -13.25
C LEU A 35 0.99 6.44 -13.90
N GLY A 36 2.15 5.81 -13.77
CA GLY A 36 3.37 6.30 -14.41
C GLY A 36 3.34 6.25 -15.94
N LYS A 37 2.47 5.41 -16.51
CA LYS A 37 2.24 5.29 -17.96
C LYS A 37 0.76 5.01 -18.21
N LEU A 38 0.21 5.66 -19.24
CA LEU A 38 -1.12 5.38 -19.74
C LEU A 38 -1.00 4.35 -20.87
N PRO A 39 -1.44 3.09 -20.68
CA PRO A 39 -1.12 2.00 -21.61
C PRO A 39 -1.95 1.99 -22.88
N HIS A 40 -3.05 2.76 -22.94
CA HIS A 40 -4.02 2.71 -24.02
C HIS A 40 -4.03 4.00 -24.83
N LYS A 41 -4.45 3.89 -26.11
CA LYS A 41 -4.68 5.05 -26.99
C LYS A 41 -6.03 5.72 -26.70
N ALA A 42 -7.05 4.93 -26.31
CA ALA A 42 -8.38 5.43 -26.03
C ALA A 42 -8.47 6.06 -24.63
N PHE A 43 -9.09 7.24 -24.54
CA PHE A 43 -9.24 7.97 -23.28
C PHE A 43 -10.04 7.18 -22.24
N ALA A 44 -11.16 6.58 -22.62
CA ALA A 44 -12.00 5.79 -21.70
C ALA A 44 -11.25 4.61 -21.09
N MET A 45 -10.38 3.94 -21.84
CA MET A 45 -9.55 2.85 -21.32
C MET A 45 -8.51 3.35 -20.34
N ASN A 46 -7.89 4.49 -20.59
CA ASN A 46 -6.96 5.11 -19.66
C ASN A 46 -7.66 5.62 -18.40
N GLN A 47 -8.90 6.08 -18.52
CA GLN A 47 -9.72 6.45 -17.36
C GLN A 47 -10.03 5.23 -16.48
N ALA A 48 -10.43 4.11 -17.05
CA ALA A 48 -10.63 2.86 -16.31
C ALA A 48 -9.33 2.39 -15.65
N TRP A 49 -8.20 2.50 -16.34
CA TRP A 49 -6.88 2.21 -15.80
C TRP A 49 -6.53 3.10 -14.60
N ALA A 50 -6.80 4.40 -14.70
CA ALA A 50 -6.57 5.35 -13.61
C ALA A 50 -7.42 5.02 -12.38
N TYR A 51 -8.72 4.69 -12.56
CA TYR A 51 -9.57 4.25 -11.45
C TYR A 51 -9.07 2.97 -10.80
N SER A 52 -8.58 2.01 -11.57
CA SER A 52 -7.99 0.77 -11.03
C SER A 52 -6.75 1.05 -10.19
N ALA A 53 -5.88 1.97 -10.64
CA ALA A 53 -4.70 2.39 -9.89
C ALA A 53 -5.08 3.14 -8.59
N MET A 54 -6.13 3.98 -8.63
CA MET A 54 -6.66 4.64 -7.43
C MET A 54 -7.23 3.64 -6.43
N LEU A 55 -7.97 2.63 -6.90
CA LEU A 55 -8.50 1.58 -6.05
C LEU A 55 -7.37 0.78 -5.40
N ALA A 56 -6.36 0.38 -6.17
CA ALA A 56 -5.18 -0.33 -5.64
C ALA A 56 -4.48 0.48 -4.54
N MET A 57 -4.29 1.78 -4.76
CA MET A 57 -3.69 2.67 -3.77
C MET A 57 -4.53 2.79 -2.50
N ASN A 58 -5.85 2.88 -2.62
CA ASN A 58 -6.76 2.92 -1.47
C ASN A 58 -6.72 1.60 -0.69
N LEU A 59 -6.73 0.46 -1.36
CA LEU A 59 -6.64 -0.86 -0.72
C LEU A 59 -5.32 -1.02 0.04
N ILE A 60 -4.20 -0.61 -0.54
CA ILE A 60 -2.89 -0.61 0.13
C ILE A 60 -2.93 0.29 1.37
N THR A 61 -3.51 1.49 1.26
CA THR A 61 -3.61 2.42 2.39
C THR A 61 -4.48 1.86 3.51
N TRP A 62 -5.67 1.34 3.20
CA TRP A 62 -6.58 0.79 4.20
C TRP A 62 -6.02 -0.46 4.88
N SER A 63 -5.43 -1.37 4.12
CA SER A 63 -4.78 -2.55 4.71
C SER A 63 -3.62 -2.14 5.62
N GLY A 64 -2.86 -1.10 5.26
CA GLY A 64 -1.83 -0.51 6.10
C GLY A 64 -2.38 0.06 7.41
N LEU A 65 -3.48 0.82 7.36
CA LEU A 65 -4.12 1.38 8.55
C LEU A 65 -4.65 0.30 9.49
N ILE A 66 -5.31 -0.73 8.95
CA ILE A 66 -5.83 -1.86 9.74
C ILE A 66 -4.70 -2.60 10.45
N THR A 67 -3.60 -2.85 9.75
CA THR A 67 -2.46 -3.58 10.32
C THR A 67 -1.63 -2.71 11.28
N ALA A 68 -1.51 -1.40 11.01
CA ALA A 68 -0.75 -0.48 11.85
C ALA A 68 -1.41 -0.24 13.22
N ALA A 69 -2.72 -0.42 13.33
CA ALA A 69 -3.45 -0.24 14.60
C ALA A 69 -2.94 -1.19 15.71
N THR A 70 -2.54 -2.40 15.34
CA THR A 70 -2.00 -3.42 16.27
C THR A 70 -0.94 -4.26 15.55
N PRO A 71 0.30 -3.76 15.45
CA PRO A 71 1.36 -4.53 14.81
C PRO A 71 1.72 -5.77 15.65
N PRO A 72 2.13 -6.89 15.04
CA PRO A 72 2.67 -8.03 15.76
C PRO A 72 3.85 -7.62 16.63
N PRO A 73 4.02 -8.21 17.82
CA PRO A 73 5.11 -7.85 18.75
C PRO A 73 6.51 -8.07 18.16
N SER A 74 6.64 -8.99 17.20
CA SER A 74 7.88 -9.28 16.48
C SER A 74 8.23 -8.24 15.40
N THR A 75 7.35 -7.25 15.15
CA THR A 75 7.51 -6.32 14.02
C THR A 75 8.60 -5.31 14.26
N THR A 76 9.70 -5.43 13.54
CA THR A 76 10.77 -4.43 13.50
C THR A 76 10.38 -3.26 12.59
N SER A 77 11.10 -2.13 12.71
CA SER A 77 10.89 -0.96 11.84
C SER A 77 11.01 -1.28 10.35
N ARG A 78 11.85 -2.24 9.97
CA ARG A 78 12.02 -2.70 8.58
C ARG A 78 10.87 -3.56 8.06
N GLN A 79 10.11 -4.19 8.97
CA GLN A 79 8.98 -5.06 8.65
C GLN A 79 7.64 -4.34 8.61
N ARG A 80 7.61 -3.05 8.86
CA ARG A 80 6.40 -2.23 8.77
C ARG A 80 5.99 -2.05 7.30
N TRP A 81 5.37 -3.06 6.73
CA TRP A 81 4.99 -3.10 5.32
C TRP A 81 4.04 -1.95 4.90
N TRP A 82 3.28 -1.41 5.81
CA TRP A 82 2.38 -0.26 5.54
C TRP A 82 3.11 1.05 5.28
N VAL A 83 4.41 1.14 5.52
CA VAL A 83 5.26 2.26 5.12
C VAL A 83 6.08 1.94 3.85
N TRP A 84 5.95 0.72 3.31
CA TRP A 84 6.65 0.36 2.09
C TRP A 84 5.99 1.01 0.88
N GLU A 85 6.80 1.39 -0.08
CA GLU A 85 6.31 1.79 -1.39
C GLU A 85 5.56 0.62 -2.05
N PRO A 86 4.52 0.88 -2.88
CA PRO A 86 3.73 -0.16 -3.55
C PRO A 86 4.58 -1.18 -4.32
N LYS A 87 5.68 -0.71 -4.91
CA LYS A 87 6.65 -1.55 -5.61
C LYS A 87 7.33 -2.58 -4.70
N THR A 88 7.76 -2.13 -3.53
CA THR A 88 8.37 -2.99 -2.52
C THR A 88 7.35 -3.97 -1.94
N LEU A 89 6.13 -3.51 -1.65
CA LEU A 89 5.03 -4.35 -1.18
C LEU A 89 4.74 -5.46 -2.18
N ARG A 90 4.62 -5.13 -3.46
CA ARG A 90 4.36 -6.10 -4.51
C ARG A 90 5.41 -7.21 -4.55
N VAL A 91 6.70 -6.85 -4.51
CA VAL A 91 7.78 -7.82 -4.59
C VAL A 91 7.89 -8.67 -3.32
N ARG A 92 7.78 -8.04 -2.16
CA ARG A 92 8.05 -8.73 -0.88
C ARG A 92 6.85 -9.47 -0.31
N MET A 93 5.64 -9.03 -0.60
CA MET A 93 4.43 -9.55 0.02
C MET A 93 3.45 -10.18 -0.97
N LEU A 94 3.22 -9.54 -2.12
CA LEU A 94 2.23 -10.01 -3.09
C LEU A 94 2.78 -11.01 -4.09
N SER A 95 4.11 -11.12 -4.23
CA SER A 95 4.78 -12.08 -5.12
C SER A 95 5.13 -13.40 -4.40
N VAL A 96 4.35 -13.77 -3.39
CA VAL A 96 4.52 -15.05 -2.69
C VAL A 96 3.89 -16.17 -3.52
N ALA A 97 4.64 -17.25 -3.74
CA ALA A 97 4.14 -18.43 -4.42
C ALA A 97 2.99 -19.08 -3.64
N GLY A 98 1.91 -19.38 -4.32
CA GLY A 98 0.74 -20.01 -3.71
C GLY A 98 0.14 -21.06 -4.63
N VAL A 99 -0.36 -22.15 -4.05
CA VAL A 99 -1.08 -23.21 -4.74
C VAL A 99 -2.55 -23.17 -4.38
N VAL A 100 -3.40 -23.10 -5.39
CA VAL A 100 -4.85 -23.19 -5.19
C VAL A 100 -5.24 -24.66 -5.05
N VAL A 101 -5.79 -25.02 -3.91
CA VAL A 101 -6.26 -26.38 -3.60
C VAL A 101 -7.78 -26.37 -3.50
N ARG A 102 -8.42 -27.21 -4.32
CA ARG A 102 -9.86 -27.43 -4.26
C ARG A 102 -10.13 -28.82 -3.70
N HIS A 103 -10.74 -28.89 -2.53
CA HIS A 103 -11.11 -30.17 -1.90
C HIS A 103 -12.48 -30.02 -1.19
N ALA A 104 -13.35 -31.03 -1.36
CA ALA A 104 -14.64 -31.11 -0.66
C ALA A 104 -15.46 -29.80 -0.70
N ARG A 105 -15.64 -29.18 -1.86
CA ARG A 105 -16.32 -27.88 -2.08
C ARG A 105 -15.66 -26.67 -1.41
N ARG A 106 -14.47 -26.84 -0.85
CA ARG A 106 -13.67 -25.75 -0.28
C ARG A 106 -12.55 -25.38 -1.25
N LEU A 107 -12.37 -24.07 -1.42
CA LEU A 107 -11.23 -23.50 -2.11
C LEU A 107 -10.28 -22.94 -1.07
N SER A 108 -9.03 -23.37 -1.08
CA SER A 108 -7.99 -22.87 -0.19
C SER A 108 -6.75 -22.49 -0.99
N ILE A 109 -6.04 -21.49 -0.52
CA ILE A 109 -4.75 -21.12 -1.09
C ILE A 109 -3.70 -21.52 -0.05
N ARG A 110 -2.75 -22.35 -0.45
CA ARG A 110 -1.58 -22.69 0.35
C ARG A 110 -0.42 -21.85 -0.10
N PHE A 111 0.15 -21.10 0.81
CA PHE A 111 1.37 -20.34 0.58
C PHE A 111 2.58 -21.13 1.03
N ASP A 112 3.73 -20.82 0.43
CA ASP A 112 5.00 -21.38 0.87
C ASP A 112 5.28 -21.01 2.32
N GLY A 113 5.58 -22.01 3.15
CA GLY A 113 5.88 -21.83 4.57
C GLY A 113 7.19 -21.07 4.84
N ALA A 114 8.07 -20.99 3.84
CA ALA A 114 9.33 -20.26 3.88
C ALA A 114 9.18 -18.77 3.49
N ALA A 115 7.95 -18.28 3.24
CA ALA A 115 7.73 -16.88 2.88
C ALA A 115 8.25 -15.94 3.97
N THR A 116 9.16 -15.05 3.61
CA THR A 116 9.90 -14.14 4.52
C THR A 116 9.00 -13.27 5.42
N HIS A 117 7.74 -13.07 5.03
CA HIS A 117 6.79 -12.20 5.73
C HIS A 117 5.48 -12.93 6.09
N ARG A 118 5.55 -14.25 6.30
CA ARG A 118 4.40 -15.09 6.63
C ARG A 118 3.60 -14.57 7.82
N GLU A 119 4.28 -14.24 8.92
CA GLU A 119 3.62 -13.73 10.14
C GLU A 119 2.83 -12.44 9.89
N LEU A 120 3.35 -11.55 9.05
CA LEU A 120 2.67 -10.32 8.69
C LEU A 120 1.42 -10.59 7.83
N LEU A 121 1.48 -11.56 6.91
CA LEU A 121 0.33 -11.98 6.11
C LEU A 121 -0.76 -12.61 6.97
N GLU A 122 -0.38 -13.54 7.85
CA GLU A 122 -1.31 -14.20 8.78
C GLU A 122 -1.98 -13.20 9.72
N HIS A 123 -1.20 -12.27 10.26
CA HIS A 123 -1.73 -11.20 11.10
C HIS A 123 -2.68 -10.28 10.33
N GLY A 124 -2.32 -9.81 9.13
CA GLY A 124 -3.17 -8.98 8.30
C GLY A 124 -4.49 -9.67 7.94
N LEU A 125 -4.43 -10.95 7.54
CA LEU A 125 -5.62 -11.74 7.23
C LEU A 125 -6.52 -11.97 8.45
N SER A 126 -5.95 -12.24 9.62
CA SER A 126 -6.71 -12.41 10.86
C SER A 126 -7.46 -11.12 11.24
N ARG A 127 -6.80 -9.97 11.09
CA ARG A 127 -7.42 -8.66 11.35
C ARG A 127 -8.54 -8.34 10.38
N LEU A 128 -8.35 -8.60 9.10
CA LEU A 128 -9.42 -8.40 8.09
C LEU A 128 -10.64 -9.26 8.40
N ARG A 129 -10.45 -10.52 8.83
CA ARG A 129 -11.56 -11.40 9.23
C ARG A 129 -12.28 -10.93 10.48
N SER A 130 -11.60 -10.31 11.43
CA SER A 130 -12.20 -9.80 12.66
C SER A 130 -12.95 -8.48 12.45
N THR A 131 -12.78 -7.82 11.32
CA THR A 131 -13.41 -6.53 10.99
C THR A 131 -14.62 -6.72 10.05
N ALA A 132 -14.72 -7.88 9.42
CA ALA A 132 -15.85 -8.25 8.55
C ALA A 132 -16.96 -8.95 9.33
#